data_35bffa176f6c6798ce8bc18d6f2ad0b4
#
_entry.id   35bffa176f6c6798ce8bc18d6f2ad0b4
#
_cell.length_a   1.000
_cell.length_b   1.000
_cell.length_c   1.000
_cell.angle_alpha   90.00
_cell.angle_beta   90.00
_cell.angle_gamma   90.00
#
_symmetry.space_group_name_H-M   'P 1'
#
loop_
_entity.id
_entity.type
_entity.pdbx_description
1 polymer ?
#
loop_
_entity_poly.entity_id
_entity_poly.type
_entity_poly.pdbx_seq_one_letter_code
_entity_poly.pdbx_strand_id
1 'polypeptide(L)'
;MTRRELMQLAALAGTAALTANTVRAQTQATGTRIQMLVYPGMTLQDLVGPLQVWAAWPGAQIQFAWKSTGPVPTDSGLAVIATTSFADAWADPDILFAPGGLLPTFELLDDAEVIEFLRKRGEQAKWVTSVCTGAVLLGAAGLLRGYRATTHWFARDSLAMFGATPSNERWVIDRNRATGGGVTAGIDFGLAVLSQLASPELARVVQLALEYSPQPPFRSGTPEEANPQTLATLRAAWGGQVGERMQSQVLAASQRLPKA
;
A
#
# COMPACT_ATOMS: atom_id res chain seq x y z
N MET A 1 -26.77 -12.72 5.49
CA MET A 1 -25.35 -13.14 5.52
C MET A 1 -24.60 -12.24 4.56
N THR A 2 -23.62 -11.49 5.04
CA THR A 2 -22.84 -10.58 4.18
C THR A 2 -21.75 -11.36 3.42
N ARG A 3 -21.26 -10.83 2.29
CA ARG A 3 -20.16 -11.41 1.51
C ARG A 3 -18.91 -11.65 2.38
N ARG A 4 -18.71 -10.81 3.38
CA ARG A 4 -17.64 -10.92 4.39
C ARG A 4 -17.82 -12.13 5.30
N GLU A 5 -19.04 -12.40 5.76
CA GLU A 5 -19.37 -13.57 6.58
C GLU A 5 -19.20 -14.87 5.80
N LEU A 6 -19.55 -14.87 4.49
CA LEU A 6 -19.36 -16.03 3.61
C LEU A 6 -17.88 -16.36 3.39
N MET A 7 -17.03 -15.35 3.20
CA MET A 7 -15.60 -15.55 3.05
C MET A 7 -14.93 -15.99 4.36
N GLN A 8 -15.42 -15.50 5.51
CA GLN A 8 -14.97 -15.96 6.84
C GLN A 8 -15.36 -17.42 7.12
N LEU A 9 -16.54 -17.87 6.66
CA LEU A 9 -16.98 -19.25 6.79
C LEU A 9 -16.19 -20.21 5.89
N ALA A 10 -15.84 -19.80 4.67
CA ALA A 10 -14.99 -20.60 3.79
C ALA A 10 -13.56 -20.80 4.35
N ALA A 11 -13.01 -19.80 5.03
CA ALA A 11 -11.72 -19.92 5.72
C ALA A 11 -11.78 -20.88 6.92
N LEU A 12 -12.92 -20.96 7.61
CA LEU A 12 -13.14 -21.87 8.75
C LEU A 12 -13.39 -23.33 8.31
N ALA A 13 -13.99 -23.58 7.15
CA ALA A 13 -14.27 -24.92 6.66
C ALA A 13 -13.01 -25.70 6.22
N GLY A 14 -11.95 -25.00 5.81
CA GLY A 14 -10.66 -25.60 5.43
C GLY A 14 -9.84 -26.12 6.60
N THR A 15 -10.14 -25.74 7.82
CA THR A 15 -9.41 -26.16 9.03
C THR A 15 -10.06 -27.29 9.82
N ALA A 16 -11.30 -27.68 9.47
CA ALA A 16 -12.06 -28.70 10.22
C ALA A 16 -11.70 -30.15 9.84
N ALA A 17 -10.82 -30.42 8.87
CA ALA A 17 -10.50 -31.76 8.41
C ALA A 17 -9.17 -32.34 8.94
N LEU A 18 -8.42 -31.64 9.79
CA LEU A 18 -7.18 -32.16 10.38
C LEU A 18 -7.14 -31.96 11.90
N THR A 19 -7.27 -33.09 12.59
CA THR A 19 -6.93 -33.34 14.00
C THR A 19 -7.89 -32.82 15.08
N ALA A 20 -8.83 -33.70 15.45
CA ALA A 20 -9.42 -33.72 16.78
C ALA A 20 -8.40 -34.28 17.80
N ASN A 21 -7.33 -33.55 18.11
CA ASN A 21 -6.52 -33.75 19.32
C ASN A 21 -5.43 -32.69 19.42
N THR A 22 -5.77 -31.52 19.90
CA THR A 22 -4.96 -30.65 20.76
C THR A 22 -5.82 -29.40 21.09
N VAL A 23 -6.80 -29.59 21.95
CA VAL A 23 -7.48 -28.49 22.63
C VAL A 23 -6.65 -28.16 23.85
N ARG A 24 -5.96 -27.06 23.85
CA ARG A 24 -5.84 -26.04 24.90
C ARG A 24 -4.57 -25.21 24.76
N ALA A 25 -4.69 -24.16 24.00
CA ALA A 25 -4.13 -22.84 24.29
C ALA A 25 -4.80 -21.84 23.32
N GLN A 26 -6.04 -21.48 23.60
CA GLN A 26 -6.63 -20.25 23.02
C GLN A 26 -5.99 -19.07 23.75
N THR A 27 -4.76 -18.72 23.38
CA THR A 27 -4.38 -17.31 23.39
C THR A 27 -5.34 -16.63 22.43
N GLN A 28 -6.09 -15.66 22.90
CA GLN A 28 -6.84 -14.74 22.02
C GLN A 28 -5.87 -14.30 20.93
N ALA A 29 -6.05 -14.80 19.73
CA ALA A 29 -5.34 -14.29 18.56
C ALA A 29 -5.82 -12.85 18.40
N THR A 30 -5.05 -11.90 18.90
CA THR A 30 -5.23 -10.49 18.59
C THR A 30 -5.10 -10.41 17.07
N GLY A 31 -6.21 -10.07 16.38
CA GLY A 31 -6.26 -10.04 14.92
C GLY A 31 -5.21 -9.09 14.36
N THR A 32 -4.75 -9.34 13.13
CA THR A 32 -3.76 -8.52 12.45
C THR A 32 -4.24 -7.06 12.36
N ARG A 33 -3.49 -6.14 12.94
CA ARG A 33 -3.78 -4.69 12.94
C ARG A 33 -3.16 -4.04 11.73
N ILE A 34 -4.01 -3.57 10.81
CA ILE A 34 -3.62 -2.95 9.55
C ILE A 34 -3.95 -1.46 9.62
N GLN A 35 -2.92 -0.63 9.65
CA GLN A 35 -3.06 0.82 9.66
C GLN A 35 -2.81 1.38 8.28
N MET A 36 -3.83 1.95 7.67
CA MET A 36 -3.78 2.52 6.34
C MET A 36 -3.83 4.04 6.41
N LEU A 37 -2.78 4.70 5.90
CA LEU A 37 -2.81 6.15 5.70
C LEU A 37 -3.90 6.50 4.69
N VAL A 38 -4.67 7.55 4.96
CA VAL A 38 -5.58 8.17 4.00
C VAL A 38 -5.30 9.67 3.99
N TYR A 39 -5.40 10.33 2.83
CA TYR A 39 -5.12 11.77 2.72
C TYR A 39 -5.85 12.40 1.54
N PRO A 40 -6.10 13.72 1.55
CA PRO A 40 -6.77 14.41 0.47
C PRO A 40 -6.07 14.24 -0.87
N GLY A 41 -6.84 13.88 -1.91
CA GLY A 41 -6.33 13.68 -3.26
C GLY A 41 -5.58 12.37 -3.50
N MET A 42 -5.52 11.45 -2.52
CA MET A 42 -4.97 10.10 -2.77
C MET A 42 -5.73 9.40 -3.88
N THR A 43 -5.06 8.54 -4.63
CA THR A 43 -5.71 7.68 -5.62
C THR A 43 -6.55 6.62 -4.91
N LEU A 44 -7.87 6.69 -5.07
CA LEU A 44 -8.80 5.81 -4.36
C LEU A 44 -8.49 4.32 -4.60
N GLN A 45 -8.16 3.96 -5.84
CA GLN A 45 -7.86 2.56 -6.19
C GLN A 45 -6.62 2.01 -5.47
N ASP A 46 -5.64 2.87 -5.15
CA ASP A 46 -4.44 2.47 -4.40
C ASP A 46 -4.80 2.00 -2.98
N LEU A 47 -5.83 2.59 -2.39
CA LEU A 47 -6.36 2.19 -1.09
C LEU A 47 -7.26 0.97 -1.19
N VAL A 48 -8.28 1.03 -2.06
CA VAL A 48 -9.36 0.02 -2.07
C VAL A 48 -8.92 -1.32 -2.68
N GLY A 49 -7.90 -1.33 -3.55
CA GLY A 49 -7.35 -2.57 -4.11
C GLY A 49 -6.84 -3.52 -3.02
N PRO A 50 -5.80 -3.16 -2.25
CA PRO A 50 -5.33 -3.99 -1.15
C PRO A 50 -6.34 -4.11 -0.01
N LEU A 51 -7.13 -3.07 0.27
CA LEU A 51 -8.19 -3.11 1.28
C LEU A 51 -9.19 -4.25 1.00
N GLN A 52 -9.65 -4.40 -0.23
CA GLN A 52 -10.63 -5.43 -0.60
C GLN A 52 -10.08 -6.85 -0.36
N VAL A 53 -8.79 -7.05 -0.57
CA VAL A 53 -8.10 -8.31 -0.29
C VAL A 53 -7.97 -8.53 1.22
N TRP A 54 -7.46 -7.54 1.95
CA TRP A 54 -7.15 -7.68 3.39
C TRP A 54 -8.40 -7.64 4.27
N ALA A 55 -9.50 -7.03 3.82
CA ALA A 55 -10.79 -7.09 4.51
C ALA A 55 -11.37 -8.51 4.57
N ALA A 56 -10.90 -9.41 3.71
CA ALA A 56 -11.24 -10.83 3.73
C ALA A 56 -10.33 -11.66 4.68
N TRP A 57 -9.27 -11.07 5.25
CA TRP A 57 -8.39 -11.74 6.19
C TRP A 57 -9.10 -11.95 7.53
N PRO A 58 -9.30 -13.21 8.00
CA PRO A 58 -10.00 -13.47 9.25
C PRO A 58 -9.34 -12.77 10.44
N GLY A 59 -10.13 -12.04 11.19
CA GLY A 59 -9.65 -11.30 12.37
C GLY A 59 -8.91 -10.01 12.09
N ALA A 60 -8.67 -9.62 10.82
CA ALA A 60 -8.02 -8.37 10.51
C ALA A 60 -8.82 -7.17 11.06
N GLN A 61 -8.11 -6.26 11.71
CA GLN A 61 -8.61 -4.98 12.18
C GLN A 61 -7.98 -3.89 11.31
N ILE A 62 -8.79 -3.01 10.74
CA ILE A 62 -8.31 -2.00 9.80
C ILE A 62 -8.68 -0.61 10.33
N GLN A 63 -7.67 0.28 10.40
CA GLN A 63 -7.84 1.69 10.69
C GLN A 63 -7.44 2.52 9.48
N PHE A 64 -8.24 3.52 9.15
CA PHE A 64 -7.89 4.58 8.21
C PHE A 64 -7.44 5.80 9.00
N ALA A 65 -6.15 6.11 8.96
CA ALA A 65 -5.53 7.14 9.76
C ALA A 65 -5.30 8.42 8.97
N TRP A 66 -5.73 9.54 9.52
CA TRP A 66 -5.41 10.90 9.06
C TRP A 66 -5.18 11.82 10.25
N LYS A 67 -4.85 13.07 10.00
CA LYS A 67 -4.65 14.10 11.03
C LYS A 67 -5.86 14.24 11.98
N SER A 68 -7.06 14.10 11.42
CA SER A 68 -8.33 14.09 12.15
C SER A 68 -9.27 13.07 11.57
N THR A 69 -10.23 12.58 12.35
CA THR A 69 -11.32 11.72 11.88
C THR A 69 -12.28 12.49 10.97
N GLY A 70 -12.93 11.78 10.04
CA GLY A 70 -13.94 12.37 9.17
C GLY A 70 -13.66 12.12 7.69
N PRO A 71 -14.41 12.78 6.79
CA PRO A 71 -14.30 12.56 5.35
C PRO A 71 -12.99 13.12 4.78
N VAL A 72 -12.29 12.27 4.01
CA VAL A 72 -11.06 12.59 3.29
C VAL A 72 -11.37 12.45 1.80
N PRO A 73 -11.38 13.54 1.00
CA PRO A 73 -11.66 13.49 -0.43
C PRO A 73 -10.54 12.77 -1.18
N THR A 74 -10.90 12.03 -2.23
CA THR A 74 -9.95 11.31 -3.10
C THR A 74 -9.91 11.92 -4.49
N ASP A 75 -9.01 11.42 -5.34
CA ASP A 75 -8.87 11.82 -6.75
C ASP A 75 -10.12 11.53 -7.60
N SER A 76 -10.96 10.58 -7.17
CA SER A 76 -12.15 10.13 -7.90
C SER A 76 -13.43 10.93 -7.58
N GLY A 77 -13.36 11.94 -6.70
CA GLY A 77 -14.52 12.70 -6.23
C GLY A 77 -15.31 12.00 -5.11
N LEU A 78 -14.93 10.79 -4.72
CA LEU A 78 -15.46 10.11 -3.53
C LEU A 78 -14.65 10.50 -2.30
N ALA A 79 -15.26 10.36 -1.11
CA ALA A 79 -14.55 10.52 0.15
C ALA A 79 -14.46 9.19 0.91
N VAL A 80 -13.30 8.96 1.54
CA VAL A 80 -13.10 7.88 2.51
C VAL A 80 -13.17 8.47 3.91
N ILE A 81 -13.77 7.76 4.85
CA ILE A 81 -13.83 8.22 6.24
C ILE A 81 -12.57 7.80 6.97
N ALA A 82 -11.75 8.76 7.40
CA ALA A 82 -10.68 8.50 8.36
C ALA A 82 -11.31 8.05 9.69
N THR A 83 -11.01 6.84 10.12
CA THR A 83 -11.61 6.21 11.31
C THR A 83 -10.84 6.52 12.58
N THR A 84 -9.62 7.03 12.46
CA THR A 84 -8.76 7.40 13.59
C THR A 84 -7.90 8.61 13.26
N SER A 85 -7.57 9.40 14.28
CA SER A 85 -6.57 10.47 14.16
C SER A 85 -5.16 9.92 14.28
N PHE A 86 -4.13 10.69 13.86
CA PHE A 86 -2.73 10.31 14.09
C PHE A 86 -2.39 10.15 15.57
N ALA A 87 -3.05 10.90 16.45
CA ALA A 87 -2.84 10.83 17.89
C ALA A 87 -3.39 9.52 18.48
N ASP A 88 -4.55 9.07 18.00
CA ASP A 88 -5.27 7.90 18.52
C ASP A 88 -4.95 6.60 17.76
N ALA A 89 -4.18 6.70 16.68
CA ALA A 89 -3.78 5.57 15.85
C ALA A 89 -2.85 4.61 16.63
N TRP A 90 -2.93 3.30 16.32
CA TRP A 90 -2.06 2.31 16.96
C TRP A 90 -0.58 2.73 16.89
N ALA A 91 0.10 2.60 18.02
CA ALA A 91 1.52 2.92 18.10
C ALA A 91 2.38 1.90 17.34
N ASP A 92 1.96 0.64 17.34
CA ASP A 92 2.67 -0.56 16.86
C ASP A 92 1.77 -1.43 15.97
N PRO A 93 1.32 -0.95 14.80
CA PRO A 93 0.51 -1.77 13.90
C PRO A 93 1.30 -2.97 13.39
N ASP A 94 0.61 -4.07 13.06
CA ASP A 94 1.26 -5.20 12.40
C ASP A 94 1.65 -4.82 10.95
N ILE A 95 0.78 -4.07 10.28
CA ILE A 95 1.02 -3.57 8.92
C ILE A 95 0.74 -2.06 8.89
N LEU A 96 1.74 -1.29 8.49
CA LEU A 96 1.57 0.10 8.07
C LEU A 96 1.47 0.15 6.55
N PHE A 97 0.46 0.84 6.01
CA PHE A 97 0.24 0.97 4.57
C PHE A 97 0.11 2.44 4.14
N ALA A 98 0.78 2.81 3.05
CA ALA A 98 0.68 4.11 2.40
C ALA A 98 0.22 3.98 0.95
N PRO A 99 -0.96 4.52 0.56
CA PRO A 99 -1.38 4.63 -0.84
C PRO A 99 -0.63 5.76 -1.55
N GLY A 100 -0.69 5.78 -2.88
CA GLY A 100 -0.22 6.90 -3.67
C GLY A 100 -1.35 7.89 -4.01
N GLY A 101 -1.00 8.89 -4.84
CA GLY A 101 -1.92 9.95 -5.27
C GLY A 101 -1.25 10.90 -6.26
N LEU A 102 -0.17 10.46 -6.91
CA LEU A 102 0.65 11.26 -7.81
C LEU A 102 1.00 12.62 -7.16
N LEU A 103 0.59 13.76 -7.72
CA LEU A 103 0.95 15.09 -7.21
C LEU A 103 0.63 15.30 -5.71
N PRO A 104 -0.56 14.95 -5.19
CA PRO A 104 -0.83 15.04 -3.76
C PRO A 104 0.16 14.27 -2.87
N THR A 105 0.68 13.11 -3.34
CA THR A 105 1.74 12.37 -2.62
C THR A 105 3.00 13.21 -2.46
N PHE A 106 3.41 13.91 -3.52
CA PHE A 106 4.64 14.71 -3.49
C PHE A 106 4.45 15.99 -2.66
N GLU A 107 3.26 16.57 -2.64
CA GLU A 107 2.93 17.68 -1.75
C GLU A 107 3.06 17.30 -0.27
N LEU A 108 2.71 16.07 0.09
CA LEU A 108 2.88 15.56 1.45
C LEU A 108 4.34 15.36 1.87
N LEU A 109 5.30 15.38 0.95
CA LEU A 109 6.73 15.34 1.33
C LEU A 109 7.13 16.56 2.19
N ASP A 110 6.42 17.67 2.07
CA ASP A 110 6.65 18.88 2.86
C ASP A 110 5.80 18.93 4.14
N ASP A 111 4.94 17.95 4.36
CA ASP A 111 4.11 17.82 5.54
C ASP A 111 4.84 17.04 6.65
N ALA A 112 5.50 17.77 7.53
CA ALA A 112 6.31 17.17 8.59
C ALA A 112 5.49 16.25 9.52
N GLU A 113 4.20 16.53 9.74
CA GLU A 113 3.34 15.71 10.58
C GLU A 113 3.09 14.34 9.95
N VAL A 114 2.83 14.29 8.63
CA VAL A 114 2.62 13.04 7.88
C VAL A 114 3.90 12.22 7.84
N ILE A 115 5.03 12.83 7.51
CA ILE A 115 6.31 12.13 7.43
C ILE A 115 6.72 11.58 8.80
N GLU A 116 6.54 12.34 9.85
CA GLU A 116 6.85 11.92 11.23
C GLU A 116 5.90 10.80 11.71
N PHE A 117 4.61 10.89 11.38
CA PHE A 117 3.65 9.81 11.64
C PHE A 117 4.09 8.50 10.98
N LEU A 118 4.40 8.54 9.67
CA LEU A 118 4.87 7.35 8.93
C LEU A 118 6.17 6.81 9.52
N ARG A 119 7.14 7.69 9.84
CA ARG A 119 8.41 7.28 10.45
C ARG A 119 8.17 6.55 11.76
N LYS A 120 7.46 7.18 12.72
CA LYS A 120 7.21 6.59 14.05
C LYS A 120 6.45 5.28 13.97
N ARG A 121 5.40 5.21 13.16
CA ARG A 121 4.60 3.99 13.03
C ARG A 121 5.37 2.90 12.27
N GLY A 122 6.13 3.27 11.24
CA GLY A 122 6.93 2.34 10.44
C GLY A 122 8.11 1.73 11.20
N GLU A 123 8.70 2.45 12.15
CA GLU A 123 9.74 1.93 13.04
C GLU A 123 9.20 0.84 13.99
N GLN A 124 7.92 0.92 14.34
CA GLN A 124 7.26 -0.03 15.26
C GLN A 124 6.46 -1.11 14.52
N ALA A 125 6.10 -0.89 13.27
CA ALA A 125 5.33 -1.83 12.48
C ALA A 125 6.14 -3.10 12.16
N LYS A 126 5.48 -4.27 12.22
CA LYS A 126 6.10 -5.52 11.75
C LYS A 126 6.35 -5.48 10.25
N TRP A 127 5.43 -4.85 9.49
CA TRP A 127 5.52 -4.69 8.04
C TRP A 127 5.20 -3.26 7.63
N VAL A 128 6.05 -2.71 6.76
CA VAL A 128 5.84 -1.39 6.14
C VAL A 128 5.56 -1.60 4.67
N THR A 129 4.43 -1.07 4.22
CA THR A 129 3.88 -1.42 2.91
C THR A 129 3.34 -0.21 2.18
N SER A 130 3.34 -0.26 0.85
CA SER A 130 2.79 0.81 0.02
C SER A 130 2.35 0.32 -1.36
N VAL A 131 1.55 1.14 -2.02
CA VAL A 131 1.22 0.99 -3.45
C VAL A 131 1.48 2.33 -4.14
N CYS A 132 1.82 2.29 -5.44
CA CYS A 132 2.00 3.47 -6.27
C CYS A 132 3.02 4.44 -5.67
N THR A 133 2.78 5.75 -5.73
CA THR A 133 3.68 6.77 -5.17
C THR A 133 3.75 6.78 -3.63
N GLY A 134 2.96 5.96 -2.93
CA GLY A 134 3.09 5.78 -1.48
C GLY A 134 4.48 5.35 -1.02
N ALA A 135 5.23 4.63 -1.87
CA ALA A 135 6.63 4.28 -1.58
C ALA A 135 7.54 5.51 -1.46
N VAL A 136 7.21 6.60 -2.13
CA VAL A 136 7.97 7.86 -2.04
C VAL A 136 7.82 8.48 -0.64
N LEU A 137 6.60 8.42 -0.05
CA LEU A 137 6.37 8.85 1.34
C LEU A 137 7.17 7.99 2.34
N LEU A 138 7.15 6.66 2.13
CA LEU A 138 7.95 5.76 2.96
C LEU A 138 9.45 6.01 2.82
N GLY A 139 9.90 6.36 1.61
CA GLY A 139 11.28 6.77 1.35
C GLY A 139 11.65 8.02 2.13
N ALA A 140 10.82 9.07 2.05
CA ALA A 140 11.00 10.32 2.78
C ALA A 140 10.96 10.15 4.30
N ALA A 141 10.19 9.16 4.80
CA ALA A 141 10.19 8.77 6.21
C ALA A 141 11.44 7.93 6.62
N GLY A 142 12.37 7.65 5.68
CA GLY A 142 13.58 6.86 5.94
C GLY A 142 13.37 5.34 6.01
N LEU A 143 12.16 4.86 5.73
CA LEU A 143 11.75 3.48 5.96
C LEU A 143 12.18 2.50 4.85
N LEU A 144 12.68 3.00 3.71
CA LEU A 144 13.10 2.19 2.57
C LEU A 144 14.62 2.17 2.34
N ARG A 145 15.42 2.84 3.18
CA ARG A 145 16.87 2.87 3.02
C ARG A 145 17.48 1.47 3.10
N GLY A 146 18.22 1.07 2.06
CA GLY A 146 18.86 -0.25 1.95
C GLY A 146 17.88 -1.40 1.63
N TYR A 147 16.67 -1.07 1.18
CA TYR A 147 15.70 -2.05 0.70
C TYR A 147 15.51 -1.95 -0.81
N ARG A 148 15.19 -3.07 -1.44
CA ARG A 148 14.60 -3.07 -2.78
C ARG A 148 13.15 -2.62 -2.67
N ALA A 149 12.72 -1.75 -3.60
CA ALA A 149 11.35 -1.24 -3.60
C ALA A 149 10.89 -0.93 -5.03
N THR A 150 9.59 -1.04 -5.26
CA THR A 150 8.92 -0.53 -6.46
C THR A 150 7.94 0.57 -6.10
N THR A 151 7.53 1.30 -7.11
CA THR A 151 6.55 2.39 -7.03
C THR A 151 5.88 2.54 -8.39
N HIS A 152 4.99 3.50 -8.55
CA HIS A 152 4.50 3.88 -9.88
C HIS A 152 5.68 4.19 -10.80
N TRP A 153 5.67 3.67 -12.04
CA TRP A 153 6.78 3.78 -12.98
C TRP A 153 7.31 5.21 -13.17
N PHE A 154 6.42 6.20 -13.12
CA PHE A 154 6.79 7.62 -13.31
C PHE A 154 7.65 8.17 -12.15
N ALA A 155 7.55 7.59 -10.97
CA ALA A 155 8.28 8.00 -9.77
C ALA A 155 9.43 7.05 -9.39
N ARG A 156 9.69 6.03 -10.18
CA ARG A 156 10.59 4.92 -9.80
C ARG A 156 12.00 5.39 -9.44
N ASP A 157 12.56 6.26 -10.26
CA ASP A 157 13.94 6.74 -10.07
C ASP A 157 14.09 7.57 -8.78
N SER A 158 13.01 8.17 -8.29
CA SER A 158 13.04 8.94 -7.05
C SER A 158 13.37 8.11 -5.81
N LEU A 159 13.12 6.80 -5.83
CA LEU A 159 13.40 5.91 -4.69
C LEU A 159 14.90 5.86 -4.36
N ALA A 160 15.77 5.97 -5.37
CA ALA A 160 17.22 5.99 -5.17
C ALA A 160 17.66 7.19 -4.32
N MET A 161 16.98 8.32 -4.42
CA MET A 161 17.28 9.52 -3.62
C MET A 161 17.01 9.33 -2.13
N PHE A 162 16.19 8.35 -1.76
CA PHE A 162 15.91 7.94 -0.39
C PHE A 162 16.73 6.72 0.06
N GLY A 163 17.71 6.29 -0.75
CA GLY A 163 18.60 5.17 -0.44
C GLY A 163 17.98 3.79 -0.64
N ALA A 164 16.86 3.69 -1.33
CA ALA A 164 16.30 2.41 -1.77
C ALA A 164 16.91 1.97 -3.11
N THR A 165 16.84 0.67 -3.41
CA THR A 165 17.18 0.12 -4.74
C THR A 165 15.89 -0.02 -5.55
N PRO A 166 15.66 0.82 -6.60
CA PRO A 166 14.47 0.75 -7.42
C PRO A 166 14.35 -0.58 -8.18
N SER A 167 13.12 -1.11 -8.29
CA SER A 167 12.80 -2.31 -9.05
C SER A 167 11.68 -2.04 -10.05
N ASN A 168 11.73 -2.72 -11.21
CA ASN A 168 10.69 -2.68 -12.25
C ASN A 168 9.57 -3.71 -12.01
N GLU A 169 9.70 -4.53 -10.97
CA GLU A 169 8.71 -5.54 -10.67
C GLU A 169 7.37 -4.92 -10.30
N ARG A 170 6.28 -5.63 -10.61
CA ARG A 170 4.92 -5.17 -10.34
C ARG A 170 4.65 -5.04 -8.84
N TRP A 171 5.30 -5.86 -8.02
CA TRP A 171 5.39 -5.76 -6.57
C TRP A 171 6.72 -6.34 -6.10
N VAL A 172 7.22 -5.86 -4.97
CA VAL A 172 8.48 -6.28 -4.34
C VAL A 172 8.21 -6.56 -2.87
N ILE A 173 8.68 -7.71 -2.40
CA ILE A 173 8.83 -8.00 -0.98
C ILE A 173 10.33 -8.14 -0.70
N ASP A 174 10.86 -7.30 0.16
CA ASP A 174 12.24 -7.37 0.64
C ASP A 174 12.23 -7.31 2.17
N ARG A 175 12.55 -8.43 2.79
CA ARG A 175 12.47 -8.58 4.25
C ARG A 175 11.07 -8.20 4.75
N ASN A 176 10.94 -7.17 5.57
CA ASN A 176 9.65 -6.68 6.08
C ASN A 176 9.17 -5.39 5.38
N ARG A 177 9.59 -5.16 4.16
CA ARG A 177 9.07 -4.09 3.29
C ARG A 177 8.37 -4.73 2.10
N ALA A 178 7.13 -4.32 1.84
CA ALA A 178 6.39 -4.75 0.67
C ALA A 178 5.86 -3.52 -0.08
N THR A 179 6.20 -3.40 -1.36
CA THR A 179 5.80 -2.26 -2.20
C THR A 179 5.17 -2.74 -3.49
N GLY A 180 4.09 -2.12 -3.90
CA GLY A 180 3.39 -2.36 -5.17
C GLY A 180 3.60 -1.22 -6.15
N GLY A 181 3.56 -1.52 -7.43
CA GLY A 181 3.63 -0.57 -8.54
C GLY A 181 2.37 0.31 -8.64
N GLY A 182 2.09 0.83 -9.84
CA GLY A 182 0.96 1.75 -10.07
C GLY A 182 -0.39 1.09 -9.88
N VAL A 183 -1.29 1.85 -9.46
CA VAL A 183 -2.74 1.74 -9.17
C VAL A 183 -3.29 0.31 -9.09
N THR A 184 -3.44 -0.36 -10.23
CA THR A 184 -4.04 -1.72 -10.30
C THR A 184 -3.15 -2.81 -9.73
N ALA A 185 -1.85 -2.57 -9.57
CA ALA A 185 -0.94 -3.49 -8.89
C ALA A 185 -1.32 -3.71 -7.42
N GLY A 186 -2.15 -2.83 -6.85
CA GLY A 186 -2.62 -2.93 -5.47
C GLY A 186 -3.35 -4.23 -5.15
N ILE A 187 -4.06 -4.83 -6.11
CA ILE A 187 -4.74 -6.12 -5.89
C ILE A 187 -3.72 -7.26 -5.88
N ASP A 188 -2.83 -7.33 -6.88
CA ASP A 188 -1.75 -8.34 -6.94
C ASP A 188 -0.86 -8.26 -5.69
N PHE A 189 -0.46 -7.05 -5.32
CA PHE A 189 0.30 -6.74 -4.12
C PHE A 189 -0.44 -7.21 -2.86
N GLY A 190 -1.72 -6.88 -2.73
CA GLY A 190 -2.56 -7.30 -1.59
C GLY A 190 -2.60 -8.82 -1.43
N LEU A 191 -2.76 -9.55 -2.54
CA LEU A 191 -2.72 -11.02 -2.57
C LEU A 191 -1.34 -11.57 -2.21
N ALA A 192 -0.27 -10.95 -2.72
CA ALA A 192 1.10 -11.36 -2.38
C ALA A 192 1.41 -11.18 -0.89
N VAL A 193 1.03 -10.04 -0.30
CA VAL A 193 1.18 -9.78 1.13
C VAL A 193 0.33 -10.74 1.96
N LEU A 194 -0.93 -10.98 1.57
CA LEU A 194 -1.79 -11.95 2.25
C LEU A 194 -1.21 -13.36 2.21
N SER A 195 -0.69 -13.78 1.05
CA SER A 195 -0.01 -15.07 0.87
C SER A 195 1.21 -15.21 1.77
N GLN A 196 2.01 -14.15 1.89
CA GLN A 196 3.24 -14.12 2.68
C GLN A 196 2.96 -14.13 4.19
N LEU A 197 1.93 -13.40 4.65
CA LEU A 197 1.71 -13.15 6.07
C LEU A 197 0.65 -14.05 6.70
N ALA A 198 -0.28 -14.56 5.92
CA ALA A 198 -1.30 -15.49 6.38
C ALA A 198 -1.06 -16.89 5.80
N SER A 199 -1.48 -17.12 4.56
CA SER A 199 -1.15 -18.33 3.83
C SER A 199 -1.43 -18.21 2.32
N PRO A 200 -0.73 -18.98 1.48
CA PRO A 200 -1.03 -19.07 0.05
C PRO A 200 -2.46 -19.58 -0.22
N GLU A 201 -2.97 -20.47 0.62
CA GLU A 201 -4.33 -21.05 0.48
C GLU A 201 -5.39 -19.97 0.67
N LEU A 202 -5.26 -19.14 1.71
CA LEU A 202 -6.17 -18.02 1.96
C LEU A 202 -6.13 -17.02 0.79
N ALA A 203 -4.93 -16.69 0.29
CA ALA A 203 -4.79 -15.79 -0.84
C ALA A 203 -5.50 -16.31 -2.10
N ARG A 204 -5.41 -17.62 -2.40
CA ARG A 204 -6.14 -18.25 -3.52
C ARG A 204 -7.65 -18.20 -3.32
N VAL A 205 -8.14 -18.47 -2.12
CA VAL A 205 -9.56 -18.38 -1.80
C VAL A 205 -10.06 -16.95 -2.00
N VAL A 206 -9.32 -15.96 -1.52
CA VAL A 206 -9.67 -14.54 -1.67
C VAL A 206 -9.63 -14.13 -3.15
N GLN A 207 -8.61 -14.52 -3.90
CA GLN A 207 -8.51 -14.26 -5.33
C GLN A 207 -9.72 -14.79 -6.10
N LEU A 208 -10.12 -16.05 -5.83
CA LEU A 208 -11.31 -16.66 -6.46
C LEU A 208 -12.60 -15.96 -6.03
N ALA A 209 -12.73 -15.60 -4.75
CA ALA A 209 -13.91 -14.89 -4.24
C ALA A 209 -14.08 -13.48 -4.83
N LEU A 210 -12.96 -12.84 -5.19
CA LEU A 210 -12.95 -11.55 -5.90
C LEU A 210 -13.13 -11.71 -7.41
N GLU A 211 -13.10 -12.96 -7.94
CA GLU A 211 -13.07 -13.23 -9.38
C GLU A 211 -11.93 -12.46 -10.08
N TYR A 212 -10.78 -12.32 -9.38
CA TYR A 212 -9.67 -11.55 -9.90
C TYR A 212 -8.92 -12.34 -10.96
N SER A 213 -9.35 -12.17 -12.20
CA SER A 213 -8.79 -12.75 -13.43
C SER A 213 -8.65 -11.66 -14.51
N PRO A 214 -7.65 -10.74 -14.38
CA PRO A 214 -7.57 -9.55 -15.22
C PRO A 214 -7.31 -9.87 -16.69
N GLN A 215 -8.11 -9.27 -17.56
CA GLN A 215 -8.03 -9.39 -19.03
C GLN A 215 -8.16 -8.00 -19.66
N PRO A 216 -7.11 -7.16 -19.58
CA PRO A 216 -7.17 -5.83 -20.16
C PRO A 216 -7.30 -5.90 -21.69
N PRO A 217 -8.09 -5.02 -22.32
CA PRO A 217 -8.29 -5.02 -23.76
C PRO A 217 -7.04 -4.59 -24.56
N PHE A 218 -6.07 -3.97 -23.88
CA PHE A 218 -4.83 -3.49 -24.50
C PHE A 218 -3.61 -3.93 -23.72
N ARG A 219 -2.51 -4.20 -24.42
CA ARG A 219 -1.19 -4.43 -23.83
C ARG A 219 -0.43 -3.09 -23.79
N SER A 220 -0.79 -2.25 -22.83
CA SER A 220 -0.24 -0.89 -22.66
C SER A 220 -0.15 -0.50 -21.19
N GLY A 221 0.00 -1.49 -20.31
CA GLY A 221 0.00 -1.29 -18.87
C GLY A 221 1.35 -0.88 -18.28
N THR A 222 2.44 -0.99 -19.04
CA THR A 222 3.78 -0.57 -18.63
C THR A 222 4.45 0.26 -19.72
N PRO A 223 5.47 1.08 -19.38
CA PRO A 223 6.23 1.82 -20.38
C PRO A 223 6.84 0.94 -21.48
N GLU A 224 7.22 -0.30 -21.12
CA GLU A 224 7.84 -1.26 -22.02
C GLU A 224 6.84 -1.88 -23.00
N GLU A 225 5.58 -2.02 -22.60
CA GLU A 225 4.51 -2.57 -23.44
C GLU A 225 3.74 -1.51 -24.24
N ALA A 226 3.71 -0.27 -23.74
CA ALA A 226 3.01 0.82 -24.39
C ALA A 226 3.66 1.19 -25.73
N ASN A 227 2.84 1.49 -26.74
CA ASN A 227 3.43 2.03 -27.96
C ASN A 227 4.10 3.40 -27.69
N PRO A 228 5.12 3.77 -28.49
CA PRO A 228 5.89 5.00 -28.26
C PRO A 228 5.04 6.28 -28.22
N GLN A 229 4.00 6.38 -29.03
CA GLN A 229 3.14 7.54 -29.07
C GLN A 229 2.30 7.69 -27.79
N THR A 230 1.73 6.59 -27.29
CA THR A 230 0.98 6.59 -26.03
C THR A 230 1.88 7.01 -24.86
N LEU A 231 3.09 6.43 -24.81
CA LEU A 231 4.07 6.77 -23.77
C LEU A 231 4.51 8.24 -23.86
N ALA A 232 4.77 8.75 -25.08
CA ALA A 232 5.15 10.14 -25.29
C ALA A 232 4.02 11.10 -24.87
N THR A 233 2.77 10.79 -25.21
CA THR A 233 1.61 11.59 -24.81
C THR A 233 1.49 11.69 -23.29
N LEU A 234 1.62 10.55 -22.57
CA LEU A 234 1.52 10.55 -21.13
C LEU A 234 2.70 11.25 -20.45
N ARG A 235 3.92 11.05 -20.97
CA ARG A 235 5.10 11.76 -20.48
C ARG A 235 5.01 13.27 -20.70
N ALA A 236 4.45 13.72 -21.81
CA ALA A 236 4.21 15.14 -22.05
C ALA A 236 3.19 15.73 -21.08
N ALA A 237 2.11 14.99 -20.78
CA ALA A 237 1.08 15.42 -19.83
C ALA A 237 1.59 15.53 -18.39
N TRP A 238 2.48 14.63 -17.97
CA TRP A 238 2.97 14.57 -16.59
C TRP A 238 4.38 15.15 -16.41
N GLY A 239 5.17 15.25 -17.49
CA GLY A 239 6.59 15.58 -17.42
C GLY A 239 6.93 17.06 -17.29
N GLY A 240 6.04 17.98 -17.70
CA GLY A 240 6.30 19.42 -17.65
C GLY A 240 6.41 19.97 -16.22
N GLN A 241 5.73 21.05 -15.92
CA GLN A 241 5.75 21.69 -14.59
C GLN A 241 5.43 20.71 -13.43
N VAL A 242 4.56 19.71 -13.67
CA VAL A 242 4.24 18.66 -12.66
C VAL A 242 5.47 17.83 -12.35
N GLY A 243 6.17 17.33 -13.36
CA GLY A 243 7.38 16.52 -13.18
C GLY A 243 8.51 17.29 -12.50
N GLU A 244 8.73 18.55 -12.91
CA GLU A 244 9.73 19.43 -12.28
C GLU A 244 9.41 19.69 -10.79
N ARG A 245 8.14 19.95 -10.48
CA ARG A 245 7.69 20.14 -9.10
C ARG A 245 7.91 18.87 -8.26
N MET A 246 7.56 17.70 -8.79
CA MET A 246 7.80 16.43 -8.13
C MET A 246 9.28 16.21 -7.85
N GLN A 247 10.15 16.45 -8.82
CA GLN A 247 11.61 16.29 -8.66
C GLN A 247 12.16 17.23 -7.60
N SER A 248 11.74 18.50 -7.58
CA SER A 248 12.19 19.49 -6.58
C SER A 248 11.76 19.07 -5.17
N GLN A 249 10.54 18.58 -4.99
CA GLN A 249 10.04 18.09 -3.69
C GLN A 249 10.78 16.84 -3.22
N VAL A 250 11.07 15.89 -4.12
CA VAL A 250 11.88 14.70 -3.80
C VAL A 250 13.29 15.11 -3.36
N LEU A 251 13.93 16.03 -4.11
CA LEU A 251 15.26 16.53 -3.76
C LEU A 251 15.26 17.19 -2.36
N ALA A 252 14.33 18.08 -2.11
CA ALA A 252 14.20 18.73 -0.81
C ALA A 252 13.93 17.72 0.32
N ALA A 253 13.07 16.74 0.12
CA ALA A 253 12.77 15.70 1.09
C ALA A 253 14.00 14.81 1.37
N SER A 254 14.75 14.43 0.34
CA SER A 254 15.95 13.58 0.49
C SER A 254 17.05 14.26 1.32
N GLN A 255 17.15 15.59 1.26
CA GLN A 255 18.10 16.38 2.05
C GLN A 255 17.73 16.45 3.55
N ARG A 256 16.45 16.20 3.89
CA ARG A 256 15.97 16.16 5.29
C ARG A 256 16.19 14.81 5.97
N LEU A 257 16.54 13.77 5.21
CA LEU A 257 16.83 12.47 5.79
C LEU A 257 18.05 12.52 6.72
N PRO A 258 18.03 11.83 7.88
CA PRO A 258 19.21 11.69 8.71
C PRO A 258 20.38 11.12 7.89
N LYS A 259 21.55 11.72 8.03
CA LYS A 259 22.77 11.13 7.46
C LYS A 259 23.01 9.77 8.10
N ALA A 260 23.37 8.77 7.28
CA ALA A 260 23.65 7.42 7.73
C ALA A 260 24.87 7.37 8.65
#